data_3d18601531d3ccbe7b5a5450c47be920
#
_entry.id   3d18601531d3ccbe7b5a5450c47be920
#
_cell.length_a   1.000
_cell.length_b   1.000
_cell.length_c   1.000
_cell.angle_alpha   90.00
_cell.angle_beta   90.00
_cell.angle_gamma   90.00
#
_symmetry.space_group_name_H-M   'P 1'
#
loop_
_entity.id
_entity.type
_entity.pdbx_description
1 polymer ?
#
loop_
_entity_poly.entity_id
_entity_poly.type
_entity_poly.pdbx_seq_one_letter_code
_entity_poly.pdbx_strand_id
1 'polypeptide(L)'
;PQFFFQAEDCIRYFCLSRGLGYVYKRQKLAKVIIAITIGTLGGLIFAILKLPLPWMLGAMVFVTVAAVSGIPVLLPFMLRQSMVVFIGVLLGSQFTPELINQIGSWLISVIAMLIYGIIAMYLVLNYLRKLGNYDPITAYFSAAPGGLNDMTIIGGEMGGDDRIIALTQASRVLLVVMTIPFLFRIFGGYEAPQGLLPEGQGFDLPFREWCIIGICVTLGPFLAKKLKLPAAFLLGSLILTATAHIAGWSNASPPTGLVAAAQVILGTAIGCRFTGTDYGEIIRAIRISLGSAFILMSTAVGAGFLLSGITGLPWYLITLAYAPGGLAEMSLIAFGIGQDVPFVATHHLCRIGMVILLAPLAFKLIKKYF
;
A
#
# COMPACT_ATOMS: atom_id res chain seq x y z
N PRO A 1 2.18 61.06 -16.45
CA PRO A 1 2.30 60.02 -17.43
C PRO A 1 1.22 58.98 -17.17
N GLN A 2 0.23 58.98 -18.06
CA GLN A 2 -0.93 58.10 -18.04
C GLN A 2 -0.49 56.69 -18.43
N PHE A 3 -0.63 55.72 -17.53
CA PHE A 3 -0.60 54.30 -17.88
C PHE A 3 -1.96 53.91 -18.47
N PHE A 4 -2.11 53.97 -19.76
CA PHE A 4 -3.15 53.28 -20.49
C PHE A 4 -2.75 51.80 -20.56
N PHE A 5 -3.23 50.98 -19.64
CA PHE A 5 -3.28 49.52 -19.81
C PHE A 5 -4.39 49.27 -20.87
N GLN A 6 -4.00 48.85 -22.06
CA GLN A 6 -4.95 48.48 -23.08
C GLN A 6 -5.67 47.20 -22.64
N ALA A 7 -6.99 47.21 -22.68
CA ALA A 7 -7.84 46.04 -22.37
C ALA A 7 -7.49 44.81 -23.20
N GLU A 8 -6.89 45.02 -24.38
CA GLU A 8 -6.40 43.94 -25.26
C GLU A 8 -5.27 43.10 -24.65
N ASP A 9 -4.38 43.70 -23.88
CA ASP A 9 -3.29 42.96 -23.22
C ASP A 9 -3.83 42.08 -22.10
N CYS A 10 -4.82 42.54 -21.34
CA CYS A 10 -5.49 41.73 -20.31
C CYS A 10 -6.22 40.52 -20.91
N ILE A 11 -6.87 40.67 -22.05
CA ILE A 11 -7.57 39.58 -22.75
C ILE A 11 -6.55 38.59 -23.32
N ARG A 12 -5.44 39.05 -23.85
CA ARG A 12 -4.36 38.21 -24.39
C ARG A 12 -3.66 37.38 -23.31
N TYR A 13 -3.38 37.96 -22.11
CA TYR A 13 -2.86 37.25 -20.94
C TYR A 13 -3.88 36.26 -20.39
N PHE A 14 -5.18 36.59 -20.37
CA PHE A 14 -6.23 35.71 -19.91
C PHE A 14 -6.49 34.54 -20.85
N CYS A 15 -6.40 34.74 -22.16
CA CYS A 15 -6.48 33.68 -23.18
C CYS A 15 -5.24 32.78 -23.17
N LEU A 16 -4.04 33.32 -22.98
CA LEU A 16 -2.78 32.58 -22.85
C LEU A 16 -2.80 31.71 -21.54
N SER A 17 -3.30 32.24 -20.43
CA SER A 17 -3.41 31.48 -19.17
C SER A 17 -4.43 30.34 -19.27
N ARG A 18 -5.56 30.54 -19.97
CA ARG A 18 -6.53 29.47 -20.27
C ARG A 18 -5.95 28.42 -21.23
N GLY A 19 -5.23 28.83 -22.26
CA GLY A 19 -4.55 27.94 -23.20
C GLY A 19 -3.48 27.08 -22.51
N LEU A 20 -2.63 27.71 -21.70
CA LEU A 20 -1.62 27.00 -20.89
C LEU A 20 -2.26 26.02 -19.88
N GLY A 21 -3.34 26.43 -19.23
CA GLY A 21 -4.09 25.55 -18.33
C GLY A 21 -4.71 24.33 -19.03
N TYR A 22 -5.17 24.50 -20.28
CA TYR A 22 -5.72 23.41 -21.09
C TYR A 22 -4.63 22.45 -21.57
N VAL A 23 -3.49 22.97 -22.06
CA VAL A 23 -2.32 22.19 -22.48
C VAL A 23 -1.77 21.40 -21.29
N TYR A 24 -1.63 22.02 -20.12
CA TYR A 24 -1.18 21.35 -18.88
C TYR A 24 -2.12 20.21 -18.44
N LYS A 25 -3.45 20.46 -18.49
CA LYS A 25 -4.46 19.41 -18.21
C LYS A 25 -4.35 18.23 -19.19
N ARG A 26 -4.18 18.52 -20.49
CA ARG A 26 -4.07 17.49 -21.52
C ARG A 26 -2.80 16.65 -21.37
N GLN A 27 -1.67 17.28 -21.05
CA GLN A 27 -0.42 16.57 -20.76
C GLN A 27 -0.53 15.68 -19.51
N LYS A 28 -1.19 16.18 -18.46
CA LYS A 28 -1.43 15.40 -17.24
C LYS A 28 -2.31 14.18 -17.53
N LEU A 29 -3.38 14.35 -18.32
CA LEU A 29 -4.26 13.24 -18.71
C LEU A 29 -3.51 12.19 -19.54
N ALA A 30 -2.68 12.61 -20.50
CA ALA A 30 -1.88 11.68 -21.30
C ALA A 30 -0.96 10.82 -20.43
N LYS A 31 -0.26 11.42 -19.45
CA LYS A 31 0.59 10.68 -18.50
C LYS A 31 -0.19 9.64 -17.68
N VAL A 32 -1.43 9.95 -17.30
CA VAL A 32 -2.33 9.04 -16.56
C VAL A 32 -2.75 7.88 -17.48
N ILE A 33 -3.16 8.17 -18.70
CA ILE A 33 -3.56 7.14 -19.67
C ILE A 33 -2.40 6.19 -19.94
N ILE A 34 -1.19 6.73 -20.20
CA ILE A 34 0.02 5.92 -20.41
C ILE A 34 0.27 5.02 -19.21
N ALA A 35 0.21 5.54 -17.98
CA ALA A 35 0.45 4.76 -16.77
C ALA A 35 -0.55 3.61 -16.61
N ILE A 36 -1.85 3.88 -16.82
CA ILE A 36 -2.90 2.86 -16.71
C ILE A 36 -2.76 1.82 -17.83
N THR A 37 -2.50 2.24 -19.06
CA THR A 37 -2.32 1.31 -20.19
C THR A 37 -1.15 0.37 -19.95
N ILE A 38 0.03 0.90 -19.56
CA ILE A 38 1.21 0.08 -19.23
C ILE A 38 0.89 -0.85 -18.06
N GLY A 39 0.22 -0.35 -17.01
CA GLY A 39 -0.19 -1.16 -15.86
C GLY A 39 -1.13 -2.29 -16.24
N THR A 40 -2.13 -2.01 -17.06
CA THR A 40 -3.09 -3.02 -17.53
C THR A 40 -2.42 -4.09 -18.41
N LEU A 41 -1.54 -3.67 -19.34
CA LEU A 41 -0.76 -4.59 -20.16
C LEU A 41 0.16 -5.48 -19.30
N GLY A 42 0.84 -4.89 -18.30
CA GLY A 42 1.64 -5.66 -17.36
C GLY A 42 0.81 -6.66 -16.57
N GLY A 43 -0.35 -6.26 -16.08
CA GLY A 43 -1.30 -7.15 -15.41
C GLY A 43 -1.77 -8.29 -16.29
N LEU A 44 -2.12 -8.01 -17.54
CA LEU A 44 -2.53 -9.02 -18.51
C LEU A 44 -1.42 -10.03 -18.81
N ILE A 45 -0.18 -9.57 -19.01
CA ILE A 45 0.98 -10.46 -19.26
C ILE A 45 1.19 -11.38 -18.06
N PHE A 46 1.13 -10.85 -16.82
CA PHE A 46 1.28 -11.67 -15.62
C PHE A 46 0.12 -12.66 -15.47
N ALA A 47 -1.11 -12.30 -15.87
CA ALA A 47 -2.26 -13.20 -15.86
C ALA A 47 -2.09 -14.35 -16.86
N ILE A 48 -1.63 -14.07 -18.09
CA ILE A 48 -1.35 -15.09 -19.11
C ILE A 48 -0.22 -16.04 -18.63
N LEU A 49 0.79 -15.50 -17.94
CA LEU A 49 1.89 -16.29 -17.36
C LEU A 49 1.51 -17.01 -16.07
N LYS A 50 0.24 -16.91 -15.62
CA LYS A 50 -0.27 -17.51 -14.37
C LYS A 50 0.60 -17.17 -13.15
N LEU A 51 1.04 -15.92 -13.07
CA LEU A 51 1.81 -15.42 -11.93
C LEU A 51 0.86 -15.02 -10.78
N PRO A 52 1.33 -15.04 -9.52
CA PRO A 52 0.50 -14.65 -8.38
C PRO A 52 0.11 -13.18 -8.48
N LEU A 53 -1.14 -12.85 -8.05
CA LEU A 53 -1.68 -11.48 -8.03
C LEU A 53 -1.39 -10.69 -9.32
N PRO A 54 -1.75 -11.22 -10.48
CA PRO A 54 -1.24 -10.76 -11.76
C PRO A 54 -1.49 -9.28 -12.02
N TRP A 55 -2.70 -8.79 -11.72
CA TRP A 55 -3.11 -7.42 -12.00
C TRP A 55 -2.34 -6.39 -11.16
N MET A 56 -2.02 -6.71 -9.90
CA MET A 56 -1.28 -5.81 -9.03
C MET A 56 0.23 -5.87 -9.32
N LEU A 57 0.82 -7.07 -9.34
CA LEU A 57 2.27 -7.24 -9.51
C LEU A 57 2.71 -6.87 -10.92
N GLY A 58 1.95 -7.28 -11.95
CA GLY A 58 2.23 -6.93 -13.33
C GLY A 58 2.19 -5.42 -13.57
N ALA A 59 1.13 -4.74 -13.09
CA ALA A 59 1.05 -3.29 -13.16
C ALA A 59 2.23 -2.61 -12.45
N MET A 60 2.56 -3.07 -11.26
CA MET A 60 3.65 -2.53 -10.45
C MET A 60 5.01 -2.65 -11.17
N VAL A 61 5.34 -3.82 -11.71
CA VAL A 61 6.61 -4.06 -12.42
C VAL A 61 6.71 -3.22 -13.69
N PHE A 62 5.71 -3.30 -14.56
CA PHE A 62 5.76 -2.64 -15.85
C PHE A 62 5.78 -1.12 -15.72
N VAL A 63 5.00 -0.56 -14.80
CA VAL A 63 5.00 0.89 -14.55
C VAL A 63 6.30 1.34 -13.86
N THR A 64 6.87 0.53 -12.96
CA THR A 64 8.19 0.82 -12.37
C THR A 64 9.27 0.86 -13.45
N VAL A 65 9.32 -0.14 -14.34
CA VAL A 65 10.27 -0.17 -15.45
C VAL A 65 10.07 1.05 -16.34
N ALA A 66 8.83 1.39 -16.70
CA ALA A 66 8.52 2.57 -17.50
C ALA A 66 8.98 3.87 -16.83
N ALA A 67 8.72 4.02 -15.52
CA ALA A 67 9.13 5.19 -14.73
C ALA A 67 10.65 5.35 -14.70
N VAL A 68 11.37 4.25 -14.44
CA VAL A 68 12.84 4.21 -14.40
C VAL A 68 13.45 4.46 -15.78
N SER A 69 12.79 4.00 -16.87
CA SER A 69 13.19 4.27 -18.26
C SER A 69 12.89 5.69 -18.72
N GLY A 70 12.40 6.58 -17.85
CA GLY A 70 12.13 7.98 -18.17
C GLY A 70 10.78 8.24 -18.86
N ILE A 71 9.92 7.22 -18.99
CA ILE A 71 8.56 7.42 -19.53
C ILE A 71 7.74 8.22 -18.51
N PRO A 72 7.10 9.34 -18.93
CA PRO A 72 6.37 10.20 -18.02
C PRO A 72 5.04 9.56 -17.60
N VAL A 73 5.05 8.80 -16.51
CA VAL A 73 3.88 8.18 -15.90
C VAL A 73 3.42 8.98 -14.69
N LEU A 74 2.11 9.06 -14.49
CA LEU A 74 1.50 9.75 -13.34
C LEU A 74 0.20 9.06 -12.96
N LEU A 75 -0.04 8.90 -11.64
CA LEU A 75 -1.35 8.48 -11.14
C LEU A 75 -1.90 9.53 -10.17
N PRO A 76 -3.08 10.13 -10.44
CA PRO A 76 -3.70 11.09 -9.54
C PRO A 76 -4.05 10.44 -8.19
N PHE A 77 -3.78 11.18 -7.11
CA PHE A 77 -4.09 10.72 -5.74
C PHE A 77 -5.56 10.31 -5.59
N MET A 78 -6.50 11.09 -6.12
CA MET A 78 -7.93 10.79 -6.01
C MET A 78 -8.32 9.48 -6.71
N LEU A 79 -7.72 9.18 -7.88
CA LEU A 79 -7.99 7.92 -8.58
C LEU A 79 -7.50 6.72 -7.77
N ARG A 80 -6.32 6.81 -7.15
CA ARG A 80 -5.85 5.80 -6.22
C ARG A 80 -6.80 5.64 -5.03
N GLN A 81 -7.23 6.72 -4.43
CA GLN A 81 -8.11 6.67 -3.26
C GLN A 81 -9.48 6.07 -3.57
N SER A 82 -10.08 6.40 -4.73
CA SER A 82 -11.36 5.80 -5.13
C SER A 82 -11.26 4.28 -5.31
N MET A 83 -10.14 3.76 -5.81
CA MET A 83 -9.94 2.32 -5.95
C MET A 83 -9.61 1.64 -4.62
N VAL A 84 -8.88 2.30 -3.73
CA VAL A 84 -8.60 1.82 -2.37
C VAL A 84 -9.88 1.59 -1.56
N VAL A 85 -10.92 2.38 -1.80
CA VAL A 85 -12.24 2.21 -1.15
C VAL A 85 -12.85 0.84 -1.52
N PHE A 86 -12.80 0.45 -2.80
CA PHE A 86 -13.31 -0.86 -3.24
C PHE A 86 -12.51 -2.02 -2.65
N ILE A 87 -11.18 -1.84 -2.49
CA ILE A 87 -10.36 -2.81 -1.76
C ILE A 87 -10.80 -2.89 -0.29
N GLY A 88 -11.11 -1.76 0.34
CA GLY A 88 -11.65 -1.75 1.71
C GLY A 88 -12.96 -2.54 1.82
N VAL A 89 -13.88 -2.38 0.85
CA VAL A 89 -15.11 -3.18 0.80
C VAL A 89 -14.80 -4.68 0.63
N LEU A 90 -13.88 -5.03 -0.28
CA LEU A 90 -13.45 -6.43 -0.48
C LEU A 90 -12.88 -7.03 0.81
N LEU A 91 -11.99 -6.30 1.49
CA LEU A 91 -11.38 -6.80 2.72
C LEU A 91 -12.39 -6.87 3.87
N GLY A 92 -13.31 -5.91 3.95
CA GLY A 92 -14.39 -5.90 4.92
C GLY A 92 -15.39 -7.06 4.73
N SER A 93 -15.62 -7.48 3.48
CA SER A 93 -16.49 -8.64 3.20
C SER A 93 -15.93 -9.99 3.67
N GLN A 94 -14.65 -10.03 4.05
CA GLN A 94 -14.04 -11.24 4.61
C GLN A 94 -14.28 -11.40 6.13
N PHE A 95 -14.89 -10.38 6.77
CA PHE A 95 -15.21 -10.44 8.19
C PHE A 95 -16.55 -11.14 8.41
N THR A 96 -16.52 -12.28 9.08
CA THR A 96 -17.70 -13.08 9.42
C THR A 96 -18.03 -13.02 10.91
N PRO A 97 -19.26 -13.34 11.34
CA PRO A 97 -19.62 -13.32 12.77
C PRO A 97 -18.74 -14.25 13.64
N GLU A 98 -18.28 -15.37 13.08
CA GLU A 98 -17.47 -16.36 13.79
C GLU A 98 -16.10 -15.81 14.21
N LEU A 99 -15.58 -14.81 13.49
CA LEU A 99 -14.29 -14.16 13.80
C LEU A 99 -14.27 -13.45 15.16
N ILE A 100 -15.44 -13.01 15.65
CA ILE A 100 -15.53 -12.35 16.97
C ILE A 100 -14.97 -13.26 18.06
N ASN A 101 -15.23 -14.56 17.95
CA ASN A 101 -14.74 -15.55 18.91
C ASN A 101 -13.22 -15.80 18.83
N GLN A 102 -12.60 -15.44 17.70
CA GLN A 102 -11.17 -15.66 17.44
C GLN A 102 -10.29 -14.47 17.82
N ILE A 103 -10.85 -13.25 17.92
CA ILE A 103 -10.10 -12.02 18.20
C ILE A 103 -9.27 -12.14 19.48
N GLY A 104 -9.80 -12.81 20.51
CA GLY A 104 -9.09 -13.02 21.78
C GLY A 104 -7.78 -13.82 21.62
N SER A 105 -7.74 -14.79 20.71
CA SER A 105 -6.55 -15.60 20.43
C SER A 105 -5.44 -14.80 19.70
N TRP A 106 -5.78 -13.69 19.03
CA TRP A 106 -4.82 -12.85 18.32
C TRP A 106 -4.00 -11.93 19.21
N LEU A 107 -4.44 -11.73 20.47
CA LEU A 107 -3.79 -10.79 21.40
C LEU A 107 -2.31 -11.11 21.62
N ILE A 108 -1.97 -12.39 21.77
CA ILE A 108 -0.57 -12.85 21.95
C ILE A 108 0.25 -12.45 20.71
N SER A 109 -0.28 -12.69 19.54
CA SER A 109 0.39 -12.37 18.27
C SER A 109 0.51 -10.84 18.06
N VAL A 110 -0.48 -10.03 18.46
CA VAL A 110 -0.40 -8.56 18.41
C VAL A 110 0.67 -8.03 19.37
N ILE A 111 0.76 -8.56 20.59
CA ILE A 111 1.81 -8.17 21.56
C ILE A 111 3.19 -8.58 21.04
N ALA A 112 3.32 -9.81 20.54
CA ALA A 112 4.58 -10.28 19.96
C ALA A 112 5.03 -9.45 18.75
N MET A 113 4.09 -8.92 17.97
CA MET A 113 4.38 -8.01 16.86
C MET A 113 5.06 -6.70 17.31
N LEU A 114 4.78 -6.19 18.52
CA LEU A 114 5.49 -5.05 19.10
C LEU A 114 6.98 -5.37 19.29
N ILE A 115 7.26 -6.52 19.91
CA ILE A 115 8.63 -6.98 20.17
C ILE A 115 9.37 -7.19 18.85
N TYR A 116 8.72 -7.89 17.91
CA TYR A 116 9.22 -8.05 16.55
C TYR A 116 9.54 -6.70 15.89
N GLY A 117 8.62 -5.73 15.96
CA GLY A 117 8.78 -4.41 15.35
C GLY A 117 10.01 -3.66 15.87
N ILE A 118 10.26 -3.73 17.20
CA ILE A 118 11.44 -3.10 17.82
C ILE A 118 12.72 -3.79 17.32
N ILE A 119 12.78 -5.12 17.35
CA ILE A 119 13.95 -5.90 16.90
C ILE A 119 14.23 -5.63 15.41
N ALA A 120 13.22 -5.74 14.57
CA ALA A 120 13.33 -5.54 13.13
C ALA A 120 13.79 -4.11 12.80
N MET A 121 13.20 -3.11 13.46
CA MET A 121 13.59 -1.71 13.30
C MET A 121 15.04 -1.46 13.73
N TYR A 122 15.48 -2.01 14.86
CA TYR A 122 16.85 -1.90 15.34
C TYR A 122 17.86 -2.49 14.35
N LEU A 123 17.58 -3.68 13.81
CA LEU A 123 18.46 -4.33 12.83
C LEU A 123 18.55 -3.52 11.53
N VAL A 124 17.42 -3.05 11.00
CA VAL A 124 17.39 -2.25 9.77
C VAL A 124 18.05 -0.88 9.99
N LEU A 125 17.81 -0.24 11.13
CA LEU A 125 18.47 1.04 11.47
C LEU A 125 19.99 0.90 11.44
N ASN A 126 20.54 -0.12 12.08
CA ASN A 126 21.98 -0.38 12.07
C ASN A 126 22.51 -0.69 10.66
N TYR A 127 21.75 -1.46 9.87
CA TYR A 127 22.07 -1.73 8.48
C TYR A 127 22.15 -0.45 7.64
N LEU A 128 21.12 0.40 7.72
CA LEU A 128 21.04 1.65 6.95
C LEU A 128 22.15 2.65 7.36
N ARG A 129 22.49 2.71 8.65
CA ARG A 129 23.59 3.57 9.12
C ARG A 129 24.95 3.06 8.68
N LYS A 130 25.23 1.76 8.85
CA LYS A 130 26.58 1.20 8.62
C LYS A 130 26.88 0.92 7.14
N LEU A 131 25.92 0.40 6.40
CA LEU A 131 26.07 0.00 5.00
C LEU A 131 25.42 0.99 4.03
N GLY A 132 24.32 1.61 4.41
CA GLY A 132 23.64 2.62 3.60
C GLY A 132 24.30 4.00 3.66
N ASN A 133 25.11 4.28 4.69
CA ASN A 133 25.68 5.60 4.99
C ASN A 133 24.60 6.69 5.09
N TYR A 134 23.46 6.35 5.70
CA TYR A 134 22.38 7.31 5.94
C TYR A 134 22.69 8.08 7.24
N ASP A 135 22.33 9.36 7.25
CA ASP A 135 22.33 10.13 8.49
C ASP A 135 21.33 9.49 9.50
N PRO A 136 21.52 9.74 10.80
CA PRO A 136 20.73 9.07 11.83
C PRO A 136 19.22 9.25 11.70
N ILE A 137 18.76 10.45 11.30
CA ILE A 137 17.35 10.78 11.20
C ILE A 137 16.72 10.07 9.99
N THR A 138 17.36 10.21 8.82
CA THR A 138 16.96 9.54 7.59
C THR A 138 16.95 8.01 7.77
N ALA A 139 17.98 7.45 8.42
CA ALA A 139 18.04 6.01 8.70
C ALA A 139 16.89 5.55 9.60
N TYR A 140 16.57 6.30 10.65
CA TYR A 140 15.51 5.97 11.61
C TYR A 140 14.14 5.91 10.92
N PHE A 141 13.76 6.96 10.19
CA PHE A 141 12.46 7.02 9.52
C PHE A 141 12.38 6.12 8.28
N SER A 142 13.52 5.82 7.64
CA SER A 142 13.59 4.79 6.60
C SER A 142 13.44 3.37 7.16
N ALA A 143 13.97 3.10 8.37
CA ALA A 143 13.85 1.81 9.02
C ALA A 143 12.44 1.54 9.57
N ALA A 144 11.72 2.57 10.01
CA ALA A 144 10.41 2.44 10.63
C ALA A 144 9.41 1.71 9.73
N PRO A 145 8.74 0.64 10.21
CA PRO A 145 7.77 -0.13 9.42
C PRO A 145 6.38 0.53 9.39
N GLY A 146 6.33 1.85 9.20
CA GLY A 146 5.11 2.66 9.18
C GLY A 146 4.55 2.90 7.79
N GLY A 147 3.52 3.77 7.70
CA GLY A 147 2.99 4.27 6.45
C GLY A 147 4.06 5.10 5.71
N LEU A 148 4.22 4.83 4.41
CA LEU A 148 5.24 5.50 3.60
C LEU A 148 5.13 7.03 3.67
N ASN A 149 3.91 7.55 3.46
CA ASN A 149 3.69 9.00 3.47
C ASN A 149 3.93 9.60 4.86
N ASP A 150 3.45 8.92 5.91
CA ASP A 150 3.55 9.42 7.28
C ASP A 150 5.01 9.50 7.72
N MET A 151 5.80 8.45 7.46
CA MET A 151 7.22 8.41 7.81
C MET A 151 8.05 9.40 7.01
N THR A 152 7.69 9.65 5.75
CA THR A 152 8.36 10.67 4.92
C THR A 152 8.12 12.07 5.45
N ILE A 153 6.85 12.42 5.76
CA ILE A 153 6.47 13.74 6.26
C ILE A 153 7.11 13.98 7.64
N ILE A 154 6.92 13.05 8.58
CA ILE A 154 7.45 13.19 9.95
C ILE A 154 8.99 13.22 9.93
N GLY A 155 9.62 12.38 9.10
CA GLY A 155 11.06 12.33 8.97
C GLY A 155 11.65 13.63 8.42
N GLY A 156 11.01 14.23 7.40
CA GLY A 156 11.37 15.53 6.86
C GLY A 156 11.20 16.66 7.89
N GLU A 157 10.09 16.70 8.62
CA GLU A 157 9.87 17.66 9.71
C GLU A 157 10.89 17.53 10.86
N MET A 158 11.42 16.32 11.07
CA MET A 158 12.46 16.06 12.07
C MET A 158 13.89 16.36 11.58
N GLY A 159 14.05 16.74 10.30
CA GLY A 159 15.32 17.11 9.69
C GLY A 159 16.03 16.00 8.90
N GLY A 160 15.34 14.93 8.57
CA GLY A 160 15.83 13.89 7.65
C GLY A 160 15.61 14.26 6.19
N ASP A 161 16.26 13.53 5.29
CA ASP A 161 16.06 13.64 3.84
C ASP A 161 14.77 12.90 3.45
N ASP A 162 13.71 13.66 3.22
CA ASP A 162 12.38 13.15 2.86
C ASP A 162 12.39 12.36 1.54
N ARG A 163 13.23 12.77 0.57
CA ARG A 163 13.38 12.08 -0.71
C ARG A 163 14.01 10.70 -0.54
N ILE A 164 15.08 10.59 0.25
CA ILE A 164 15.74 9.31 0.55
C ILE A 164 14.79 8.42 1.35
N ILE A 165 14.09 8.95 2.34
CA ILE A 165 13.10 8.20 3.12
C ILE A 165 12.01 7.65 2.20
N ALA A 166 11.40 8.50 1.36
CA ALA A 166 10.35 8.10 0.43
C ALA A 166 10.82 7.01 -0.54
N LEU A 167 12.01 7.17 -1.13
CA LEU A 167 12.56 6.23 -2.10
C LEU A 167 12.91 4.89 -1.47
N THR A 168 13.52 4.89 -0.27
CA THR A 168 13.84 3.67 0.49
C THR A 168 12.56 2.93 0.90
N GLN A 169 11.57 3.64 1.40
CA GLN A 169 10.26 3.07 1.76
C GLN A 169 9.54 2.48 0.54
N ALA A 170 9.52 3.22 -0.60
CA ALA A 170 8.89 2.75 -1.83
C ALA A 170 9.57 1.50 -2.39
N SER A 171 10.92 1.50 -2.44
CA SER A 171 11.71 0.35 -2.89
C SER A 171 11.48 -0.87 -1.99
N ARG A 172 11.42 -0.68 -0.67
CA ARG A 172 11.11 -1.76 0.27
C ARG A 172 9.73 -2.36 0.03
N VAL A 173 8.70 -1.53 -0.10
CA VAL A 173 7.33 -2.00 -0.39
C VAL A 173 7.31 -2.77 -1.71
N LEU A 174 7.93 -2.23 -2.76
CA LEU A 174 8.06 -2.89 -4.06
C LEU A 174 8.66 -4.30 -3.92
N LEU A 175 9.81 -4.40 -3.25
CA LEU A 175 10.54 -5.66 -3.08
C LEU A 175 9.75 -6.68 -2.24
N VAL A 176 9.16 -6.26 -1.13
CA VAL A 176 8.41 -7.14 -0.23
C VAL A 176 7.13 -7.63 -0.89
N VAL A 177 6.36 -6.74 -1.52
CA VAL A 177 5.13 -7.08 -2.24
C VAL A 177 5.41 -8.04 -3.40
N MET A 178 6.56 -7.89 -4.08
CA MET A 178 7.01 -8.82 -5.12
C MET A 178 7.41 -10.17 -4.55
N THR A 179 8.14 -10.20 -3.45
CA THR A 179 8.77 -11.42 -2.93
C THR A 179 7.75 -12.36 -2.27
N ILE A 180 6.82 -11.83 -1.49
CA ILE A 180 5.91 -12.63 -0.67
C ILE A 180 5.07 -13.63 -1.48
N PRO A 181 4.35 -13.26 -2.55
CA PRO A 181 3.53 -14.22 -3.29
C PRO A 181 4.34 -15.33 -3.94
N PHE A 182 5.59 -15.05 -4.34
CA PHE A 182 6.48 -16.08 -4.89
C PHE A 182 6.99 -17.01 -3.79
N LEU A 183 7.31 -16.50 -2.59
CA LEU A 183 7.67 -17.35 -1.46
C LEU A 183 6.52 -18.30 -1.09
N PHE A 184 5.30 -17.81 -1.07
CA PHE A 184 4.12 -18.65 -0.80
C PHE A 184 3.86 -19.67 -1.90
N ARG A 185 4.15 -19.34 -3.15
CA ARG A 185 4.05 -20.30 -4.26
C ARG A 185 5.07 -21.43 -4.12
N ILE A 186 6.31 -21.12 -3.69
CA ILE A 186 7.39 -22.09 -3.57
C ILE A 186 7.25 -22.94 -2.30
N PHE A 187 6.96 -22.31 -1.16
CA PHE A 187 7.00 -22.97 0.15
C PHE A 187 5.63 -23.22 0.78
N GLY A 188 4.61 -22.51 0.34
CA GLY A 188 3.25 -22.56 0.91
C GLY A 188 2.24 -23.36 0.09
N GLY A 189 2.64 -23.95 -1.05
CA GLY A 189 1.72 -24.72 -1.90
C GLY A 189 0.64 -23.88 -2.58
N TYR A 190 0.81 -22.56 -2.65
CA TYR A 190 -0.14 -21.69 -3.33
C TYR A 190 -0.16 -21.93 -4.83
N GLU A 191 -1.33 -22.26 -5.36
CA GLU A 191 -1.58 -22.32 -6.80
C GLU A 191 -2.17 -21.00 -7.29
N ALA A 192 -1.63 -20.47 -8.39
CA ALA A 192 -2.17 -19.26 -8.99
C ALA A 192 -3.59 -19.54 -9.55
N PRO A 193 -4.52 -18.56 -9.45
CA PRO A 193 -5.86 -18.69 -10.04
C PRO A 193 -5.79 -19.09 -11.51
N GLN A 194 -6.67 -20.00 -11.93
CA GLN A 194 -6.69 -20.49 -13.31
C GLN A 194 -7.36 -19.50 -14.29
N GLY A 195 -8.07 -18.49 -13.78
CA GLY A 195 -8.79 -17.49 -14.57
C GLY A 195 -7.99 -16.20 -14.80
N LEU A 196 -8.39 -15.42 -15.81
CA LEU A 196 -7.83 -14.09 -16.07
C LEU A 196 -8.26 -13.07 -15.02
N LEU A 197 -9.40 -13.24 -14.38
CA LEU A 197 -9.90 -12.36 -13.32
C LEU A 197 -9.75 -13.03 -11.96
N PRO A 198 -9.64 -12.23 -10.87
CA PRO A 198 -9.69 -12.75 -9.51
C PRO A 198 -10.97 -13.56 -9.27
N GLU A 199 -10.91 -14.56 -8.42
CA GLU A 199 -12.11 -15.29 -7.99
C GLU A 199 -13.03 -14.35 -7.20
N GLY A 200 -14.35 -14.51 -7.36
CA GLY A 200 -15.35 -13.71 -6.66
C GLY A 200 -16.65 -13.54 -7.43
N GLN A 201 -17.46 -12.60 -6.99
CA GLN A 201 -18.79 -12.36 -7.53
C GLN A 201 -18.73 -11.57 -8.85
N GLY A 202 -19.72 -11.85 -9.75
CA GLY A 202 -19.95 -11.07 -10.95
C GLY A 202 -20.66 -9.73 -10.66
N PHE A 203 -21.10 -9.06 -11.73
CA PHE A 203 -21.90 -7.83 -11.61
C PHE A 203 -23.40 -8.11 -11.33
N ASP A 204 -23.84 -9.36 -11.34
CA ASP A 204 -25.24 -9.78 -11.14
C ASP A 204 -25.60 -9.81 -9.65
N LEU A 205 -25.41 -8.69 -8.98
CA LEU A 205 -25.75 -8.51 -7.56
C LEU A 205 -27.19 -7.96 -7.44
N PRO A 206 -27.97 -8.39 -6.43
CA PRO A 206 -29.24 -7.78 -6.11
C PRO A 206 -29.09 -6.27 -5.85
N PHE A 207 -30.11 -5.48 -6.20
CA PHE A 207 -30.10 -4.03 -6.00
C PHE A 207 -29.81 -3.62 -4.54
N ARG A 208 -30.29 -4.39 -3.57
CA ARG A 208 -30.01 -4.18 -2.14
C ARG A 208 -28.51 -4.22 -1.86
N GLU A 209 -27.78 -5.18 -2.41
CA GLU A 209 -26.34 -5.33 -2.20
C GLU A 209 -25.57 -4.14 -2.81
N TRP A 210 -25.98 -3.68 -3.99
CA TRP A 210 -25.41 -2.45 -4.58
C TRP A 210 -25.62 -1.22 -3.70
N CYS A 211 -26.80 -1.09 -3.05
CA CYS A 211 -27.06 -0.02 -2.11
C CYS A 211 -26.13 -0.11 -0.89
N ILE A 212 -25.93 -1.29 -0.32
CA ILE A 212 -25.03 -1.49 0.84
C ILE A 212 -23.57 -1.18 0.44
N ILE A 213 -23.10 -1.70 -0.68
CA ILE A 213 -21.77 -1.38 -1.21
C ILE A 213 -21.62 0.13 -1.42
N GLY A 214 -22.62 0.79 -2.02
CA GLY A 214 -22.64 2.23 -2.25
C GLY A 214 -22.54 3.05 -0.95
N ILE A 215 -23.24 2.63 0.09
CA ILE A 215 -23.16 3.23 1.43
C ILE A 215 -21.77 3.03 2.02
N CYS A 216 -21.22 1.82 1.95
CA CYS A 216 -19.88 1.51 2.46
C CYS A 216 -18.79 2.33 1.75
N VAL A 217 -18.90 2.48 0.43
CA VAL A 217 -17.97 3.24 -0.41
C VAL A 217 -17.99 4.74 -0.13
N THR A 218 -19.17 5.30 0.18
CA THR A 218 -19.34 6.77 0.37
C THR A 218 -19.24 7.18 1.83
N LEU A 219 -20.05 6.55 2.68
CA LEU A 219 -20.16 6.91 4.10
C LEU A 219 -18.95 6.43 4.91
N GLY A 220 -18.39 5.27 4.59
CA GLY A 220 -17.23 4.73 5.30
C GLY A 220 -16.04 5.69 5.32
N PRO A 221 -15.50 6.11 4.16
CA PRO A 221 -14.41 7.08 4.10
C PRO A 221 -14.74 8.43 4.73
N PHE A 222 -15.99 8.89 4.61
CA PHE A 222 -16.45 10.14 5.23
C PHE A 222 -16.36 10.07 6.76
N LEU A 223 -16.89 9.02 7.37
CA LEU A 223 -16.85 8.82 8.82
C LEU A 223 -15.40 8.65 9.32
N ALA A 224 -14.59 7.85 8.62
CA ALA A 224 -13.19 7.63 8.99
C ALA A 224 -12.36 8.92 8.93
N LYS A 225 -12.60 9.80 7.95
CA LYS A 225 -11.99 11.13 7.89
C LYS A 225 -12.41 12.02 9.06
N LYS A 226 -13.68 12.02 9.40
CA LYS A 226 -14.21 12.79 10.54
C LYS A 226 -13.60 12.31 11.87
N LEU A 227 -13.37 11.00 12.00
CA LEU A 227 -12.70 10.38 13.15
C LEU A 227 -11.17 10.47 13.08
N LYS A 228 -10.61 11.11 12.05
CA LYS A 228 -9.16 11.24 11.82
C LYS A 228 -8.41 9.90 11.82
N LEU A 229 -9.04 8.84 11.33
CA LEU A 229 -8.40 7.53 11.23
C LEU A 229 -7.30 7.53 10.17
N PRO A 230 -6.18 6.82 10.39
CA PRO A 230 -5.16 6.63 9.36
C PRO A 230 -5.76 5.85 8.19
N ALA A 231 -5.22 6.06 6.98
CA ALA A 231 -5.73 5.41 5.77
C ALA A 231 -7.28 5.44 5.63
N ALA A 232 -7.91 6.58 5.93
CA ALA A 232 -9.36 6.74 6.11
C ALA A 232 -10.20 6.17 4.96
N PHE A 233 -9.72 6.21 3.72
CA PHE A 233 -10.43 5.66 2.57
C PHE A 233 -10.52 4.12 2.61
N LEU A 234 -9.45 3.45 3.03
CA LEU A 234 -9.42 2.01 3.17
C LEU A 234 -10.16 1.55 4.43
N LEU A 235 -9.78 2.10 5.59
CA LEU A 235 -10.32 1.69 6.88
C LEU A 235 -11.80 2.01 7.02
N GLY A 236 -12.24 3.14 6.50
CA GLY A 236 -13.64 3.52 6.58
C GLY A 236 -14.54 2.55 5.85
N SER A 237 -14.21 2.23 4.60
CA SER A 237 -14.96 1.25 3.82
C SER A 237 -14.83 -0.16 4.40
N LEU A 238 -13.64 -0.56 4.86
CA LEU A 238 -13.41 -1.86 5.49
C LEU A 238 -14.26 -2.02 6.75
N ILE A 239 -14.21 -1.08 7.69
CA ILE A 239 -14.93 -1.17 8.96
C ILE A 239 -16.45 -1.19 8.73
N LEU A 240 -16.95 -0.31 7.85
CA LEU A 240 -18.40 -0.26 7.61
C LEU A 240 -18.90 -1.53 6.91
N THR A 241 -18.13 -2.07 5.95
CA THR A 241 -18.48 -3.34 5.29
C THR A 241 -18.36 -4.52 6.26
N ALA A 242 -17.29 -4.59 7.06
CA ALA A 242 -17.14 -5.62 8.09
C ALA A 242 -18.32 -5.61 9.07
N THR A 243 -18.76 -4.41 9.50
CA THR A 243 -19.95 -4.27 10.37
C THR A 243 -21.19 -4.80 9.69
N ALA A 244 -21.40 -4.50 8.40
CA ALA A 244 -22.58 -4.97 7.66
C ALA A 244 -22.57 -6.50 7.49
N HIS A 245 -21.40 -7.11 7.26
CA HIS A 245 -21.26 -8.56 7.13
C HIS A 245 -21.43 -9.29 8.47
N ILE A 246 -20.79 -8.79 9.53
CA ILE A 246 -20.92 -9.36 10.89
C ILE A 246 -22.37 -9.25 11.38
N ALA A 247 -23.08 -8.18 11.05
CA ALA A 247 -24.49 -8.01 11.39
C ALA A 247 -25.44 -8.83 10.50
N GLY A 248 -24.92 -9.55 9.49
CA GLY A 248 -25.75 -10.33 8.55
C GLY A 248 -26.57 -9.49 7.57
N TRP A 249 -26.23 -8.20 7.40
CA TRP A 249 -26.96 -7.31 6.48
C TRP A 249 -26.55 -7.52 5.02
N SER A 250 -25.36 -8.03 4.76
CA SER A 250 -24.83 -8.30 3.42
C SER A 250 -23.92 -9.51 3.43
N ASN A 251 -23.93 -10.23 2.30
CA ASN A 251 -22.96 -11.29 2.01
C ASN A 251 -22.25 -11.05 0.67
N ALA A 252 -22.37 -9.83 0.13
CA ALA A 252 -21.81 -9.48 -1.16
C ALA A 252 -20.39 -8.95 -1.05
N SER A 253 -19.54 -9.36 -1.99
CA SER A 253 -18.23 -8.78 -2.23
C SER A 253 -18.24 -7.93 -3.51
N PRO A 254 -17.30 -7.00 -3.68
CA PRO A 254 -17.20 -6.23 -4.92
C PRO A 254 -16.99 -7.15 -6.13
N PRO A 255 -17.55 -6.81 -7.29
CA PRO A 255 -17.35 -7.57 -8.52
C PRO A 255 -15.88 -7.73 -8.87
N THR A 256 -15.50 -8.89 -9.38
CA THR A 256 -14.11 -9.27 -9.69
C THR A 256 -13.43 -8.29 -10.65
N GLY A 257 -14.18 -7.75 -11.63
CA GLY A 257 -13.66 -6.72 -12.54
C GLY A 257 -13.25 -5.42 -11.84
N LEU A 258 -14.00 -4.99 -10.80
CA LEU A 258 -13.62 -3.82 -9.99
C LEU A 258 -12.39 -4.11 -9.12
N VAL A 259 -12.28 -5.33 -8.60
CA VAL A 259 -11.11 -5.76 -7.83
C VAL A 259 -9.87 -5.77 -8.71
N ALA A 260 -9.95 -6.32 -9.93
CA ALA A 260 -8.85 -6.29 -10.89
C ALA A 260 -8.43 -4.85 -11.26
N ALA A 261 -9.41 -3.99 -11.55
CA ALA A 261 -9.14 -2.57 -11.83
C ALA A 261 -8.47 -1.87 -10.64
N ALA A 262 -8.94 -2.13 -9.42
CA ALA A 262 -8.33 -1.59 -8.20
C ALA A 262 -6.89 -2.09 -8.01
N GLN A 263 -6.61 -3.36 -8.28
CA GLN A 263 -5.27 -3.94 -8.24
C GLN A 263 -4.33 -3.28 -9.26
N VAL A 264 -4.78 -3.07 -10.51
CA VAL A 264 -4.01 -2.34 -11.54
C VAL A 264 -3.66 -0.93 -11.06
N ILE A 265 -4.64 -0.19 -10.52
CA ILE A 265 -4.42 1.17 -10.05
C ILE A 265 -3.47 1.21 -8.84
N LEU A 266 -3.59 0.26 -7.90
CA LEU A 266 -2.66 0.17 -6.76
C LEU A 266 -1.23 -0.17 -7.22
N GLY A 267 -1.07 -1.16 -8.08
CA GLY A 267 0.24 -1.51 -8.64
C GLY A 267 0.86 -0.34 -9.41
N THR A 268 0.07 0.32 -10.28
CA THR A 268 0.48 1.52 -11.01
C THR A 268 0.90 2.65 -10.05
N ALA A 269 0.18 2.85 -8.93
CA ALA A 269 0.52 3.87 -7.95
C ALA A 269 1.89 3.66 -7.30
N ILE A 270 2.27 2.40 -7.05
CA ILE A 270 3.59 2.05 -6.53
C ILE A 270 4.66 2.32 -7.59
N GLY A 271 4.43 1.88 -8.83
CA GLY A 271 5.36 2.09 -9.94
C GLY A 271 5.62 3.57 -10.24
N CYS A 272 4.59 4.41 -10.22
CA CYS A 272 4.71 5.86 -10.46
C CYS A 272 5.58 6.60 -9.42
N ARG A 273 5.89 6.00 -8.27
CA ARG A 273 6.73 6.64 -7.23
C ARG A 273 8.17 6.86 -7.66
N PHE A 274 8.63 6.13 -8.66
CA PHE A 274 9.99 6.24 -9.19
C PHE A 274 10.12 7.26 -10.31
N THR A 275 9.01 7.91 -10.72
CA THR A 275 9.01 8.91 -11.79
C THR A 275 9.78 10.17 -11.39
N GLY A 276 10.69 10.62 -12.27
CA GLY A 276 11.47 11.85 -12.08
C GLY A 276 12.63 11.73 -11.09
N THR A 277 12.94 10.51 -10.65
CA THR A 277 14.14 10.23 -9.83
C THR A 277 15.30 9.84 -10.74
N ASP A 278 16.50 10.28 -10.41
CA ASP A 278 17.71 9.89 -11.15
C ASP A 278 17.95 8.37 -11.10
N TYR A 279 18.40 7.81 -12.22
CA TYR A 279 18.64 6.37 -12.34
C TYR A 279 19.64 5.84 -11.31
N GLY A 280 20.71 6.60 -11.03
CA GLY A 280 21.72 6.23 -10.04
C GLY A 280 21.15 6.19 -8.62
N GLU A 281 20.29 7.15 -8.27
CA GLU A 281 19.60 7.18 -6.97
C GLU A 281 18.65 6.00 -6.81
N ILE A 282 17.89 5.66 -7.87
CA ILE A 282 16.98 4.51 -7.86
C ILE A 282 17.76 3.21 -7.63
N ILE A 283 18.84 2.97 -8.37
CA ILE A 283 19.66 1.76 -8.20
C ILE A 283 20.25 1.70 -6.80
N ARG A 284 20.77 2.80 -6.27
CA ARG A 284 21.28 2.88 -4.91
C ARG A 284 20.21 2.53 -3.88
N ALA A 285 19.02 3.14 -4.01
CA ALA A 285 17.90 2.87 -3.13
C ALA A 285 17.44 1.41 -3.19
N ILE A 286 17.33 0.82 -4.39
CA ILE A 286 16.95 -0.59 -4.55
C ILE A 286 18.00 -1.52 -3.91
N ARG A 287 19.30 -1.28 -4.12
CA ARG A 287 20.37 -2.10 -3.50
C ARG A 287 20.32 -2.07 -1.98
N ILE A 288 20.16 -0.89 -1.40
CA ILE A 288 20.05 -0.71 0.05
C ILE A 288 18.74 -1.33 0.55
N SER A 289 17.64 -1.13 -0.17
CA SER A 289 16.34 -1.70 0.19
C SER A 289 16.29 -3.22 0.07
N LEU A 290 17.06 -3.85 -0.81
CA LEU A 290 17.20 -5.32 -0.86
C LEU A 290 17.71 -5.89 0.46
N GLY A 291 18.77 -5.33 1.02
CA GLY A 291 19.28 -5.76 2.33
C GLY A 291 18.29 -5.51 3.46
N SER A 292 17.65 -4.34 3.49
CA SER A 292 16.64 -4.04 4.50
C SER A 292 15.40 -4.94 4.37
N ALA A 293 14.94 -5.22 3.14
CA ALA A 293 13.83 -6.15 2.88
C ALA A 293 14.19 -7.57 3.30
N PHE A 294 15.41 -8.02 3.01
CA PHE A 294 15.90 -9.33 3.44
C PHE A 294 15.92 -9.46 4.97
N ILE A 295 16.44 -8.46 5.69
CA ILE A 295 16.45 -8.45 7.15
C ILE A 295 15.01 -8.53 7.70
N LEU A 296 14.12 -7.69 7.18
CA LEU A 296 12.72 -7.63 7.63
C LEU A 296 11.97 -8.92 7.33
N MET A 297 12.17 -9.50 6.15
CA MET A 297 11.52 -10.78 5.79
C MET A 297 12.06 -11.93 6.61
N SER A 298 13.39 -12.02 6.80
CA SER A 298 14.00 -13.07 7.63
C SER A 298 13.54 -13.00 9.08
N THR A 299 13.44 -11.78 9.64
CA THR A 299 12.91 -11.60 11.00
C THR A 299 11.42 -11.90 11.09
N ALA A 300 10.62 -11.59 10.06
CA ALA A 300 9.20 -11.93 10.02
C ALA A 300 8.98 -13.45 9.93
N VAL A 301 9.75 -14.14 9.09
CA VAL A 301 9.73 -15.62 8.97
C VAL A 301 10.16 -16.25 10.28
N GLY A 302 11.25 -15.77 10.90
CA GLY A 302 11.72 -16.27 12.19
C GLY A 302 10.66 -16.09 13.30
N ALA A 303 10.02 -14.92 13.37
CA ALA A 303 8.90 -14.68 14.29
C ALA A 303 7.70 -15.59 13.97
N GLY A 304 7.41 -15.83 12.68
CA GLY A 304 6.37 -16.75 12.24
C GLY A 304 6.58 -18.15 12.77
N PHE A 305 7.79 -18.71 12.62
CA PHE A 305 8.11 -20.04 13.14
C PHE A 305 8.05 -20.12 14.69
N LEU A 306 8.62 -19.12 15.37
CA LEU A 306 8.60 -19.09 16.84
C LEU A 306 7.17 -19.03 17.40
N LEU A 307 6.34 -18.17 16.84
CA LEU A 307 4.97 -17.97 17.32
C LEU A 307 4.02 -19.07 16.87
N SER A 308 4.28 -19.73 15.76
CA SER A 308 3.50 -20.89 15.31
C SER A 308 3.47 -21.99 16.37
N GLY A 309 4.61 -22.26 17.03
CA GLY A 309 4.69 -23.21 18.14
C GLY A 309 3.91 -22.81 19.38
N ILE A 310 3.66 -21.51 19.60
CA ILE A 310 2.97 -20.99 20.80
C ILE A 310 1.47 -20.81 20.53
N THR A 311 1.12 -20.30 19.35
CA THR A 311 -0.25 -19.90 19.01
C THR A 311 -1.03 -20.98 18.26
N GLY A 312 -0.33 -22.00 17.70
CA GLY A 312 -0.93 -22.99 16.81
C GLY A 312 -1.31 -22.45 15.43
N LEU A 313 -1.07 -21.14 15.15
CA LEU A 313 -1.34 -20.53 13.85
C LEU A 313 -0.26 -20.93 12.84
N PRO A 314 -0.58 -21.03 11.56
CA PRO A 314 0.41 -21.32 10.53
C PRO A 314 1.49 -20.25 10.48
N TRP A 315 2.77 -20.65 10.42
CA TRP A 315 3.92 -19.73 10.41
C TRP A 315 3.87 -18.71 9.26
N TYR A 316 3.36 -19.11 8.12
CA TYR A 316 3.23 -18.26 6.94
C TYR A 316 2.17 -17.16 7.12
N LEU A 317 1.07 -17.44 7.85
CA LEU A 317 0.04 -16.46 8.17
C LEU A 317 0.60 -15.35 9.07
N ILE A 318 1.35 -15.74 10.11
CA ILE A 318 2.03 -14.80 11.00
C ILE A 318 3.09 -14.00 10.23
N THR A 319 3.86 -14.67 9.38
CA THR A 319 4.84 -13.99 8.52
C THR A 319 4.20 -12.91 7.66
N LEU A 320 3.04 -13.21 7.05
CA LEU A 320 2.31 -12.25 6.21
C LEU A 320 1.78 -11.06 7.02
N ALA A 321 1.27 -11.32 8.23
CA ALA A 321 0.79 -10.29 9.14
C ALA A 321 1.93 -9.36 9.63
N TYR A 322 3.16 -9.87 9.74
CA TYR A 322 4.33 -9.12 10.22
C TYR A 322 5.13 -8.48 9.08
N ALA A 323 4.96 -8.95 7.86
CA ALA A 323 5.70 -8.47 6.70
C ALA A 323 5.60 -6.93 6.53
N PRO A 324 6.70 -6.25 6.17
CA PRO A 324 6.75 -4.79 6.10
C PRO A 324 6.17 -4.24 4.79
N GLY A 325 4.87 -4.38 4.61
CA GLY A 325 4.12 -3.87 3.46
C GLY A 325 2.99 -2.93 3.85
N GLY A 326 2.29 -2.38 2.87
CA GLY A 326 1.09 -1.58 3.10
C GLY A 326 -0.10 -2.44 3.48
N LEU A 327 -1.04 -1.86 4.23
CA LEU A 327 -2.26 -2.56 4.67
C LEU A 327 -3.04 -3.14 3.47
N ALA A 328 -3.29 -2.32 2.43
CA ALA A 328 -4.05 -2.75 1.26
C ALA A 328 -3.32 -3.86 0.50
N GLU A 329 -2.02 -3.70 0.29
CA GLU A 329 -1.21 -4.63 -0.48
C GLU A 329 -1.09 -5.99 0.22
N MET A 330 -0.80 -6.01 1.53
CA MET A 330 -0.64 -7.25 2.27
C MET A 330 -1.97 -7.99 2.48
N SER A 331 -3.05 -7.26 2.71
CA SER A 331 -4.39 -7.87 2.81
C SER A 331 -4.88 -8.41 1.46
N LEU A 332 -4.54 -7.75 0.33
CA LEU A 332 -4.80 -8.29 -1.01
C LEU A 332 -3.97 -9.54 -1.30
N ILE A 333 -2.73 -9.59 -0.83
CA ILE A 333 -1.90 -10.81 -0.91
C ILE A 333 -2.58 -11.92 -0.11
N ALA A 334 -2.98 -11.66 1.15
CA ALA A 334 -3.70 -12.63 1.97
C ALA A 334 -4.95 -13.17 1.26
N PHE A 335 -5.77 -12.26 0.70
CA PHE A 335 -6.95 -12.62 -0.08
C PHE A 335 -6.60 -13.51 -1.29
N GLY A 336 -5.61 -13.07 -2.08
CA GLY A 336 -5.21 -13.77 -3.31
C GLY A 336 -4.60 -15.15 -3.09
N ILE A 337 -4.02 -15.41 -1.90
CA ILE A 337 -3.45 -16.71 -1.53
C ILE A 337 -4.36 -17.51 -0.60
N GLY A 338 -5.62 -17.09 -0.42
CA GLY A 338 -6.62 -17.82 0.39
C GLY A 338 -6.30 -17.85 1.89
N GLN A 339 -5.61 -16.84 2.43
CA GLN A 339 -5.28 -16.74 3.85
C GLN A 339 -6.28 -15.87 4.61
N ASP A 340 -6.25 -15.95 5.95
CA ASP A 340 -7.10 -15.17 6.85
C ASP A 340 -6.84 -13.66 6.71
N VAL A 341 -7.65 -13.00 5.87
CA VAL A 341 -7.57 -11.56 5.59
C VAL A 341 -7.84 -10.72 6.84
N PRO A 342 -8.86 -10.99 7.66
CA PRO A 342 -9.11 -10.32 8.92
C PRO A 342 -7.91 -10.31 9.86
N PHE A 343 -7.25 -11.44 10.03
CA PHE A 343 -6.04 -11.57 10.85
C PHE A 343 -4.94 -10.63 10.34
N VAL A 344 -4.62 -10.73 9.05
CA VAL A 344 -3.57 -9.91 8.43
C VAL A 344 -3.91 -8.43 8.49
N ALA A 345 -5.14 -8.04 8.12
CA ALA A 345 -5.58 -6.65 8.13
C ALA A 345 -5.53 -6.04 9.54
N THR A 346 -5.98 -6.77 10.56
CA THR A 346 -5.96 -6.32 11.96
C THR A 346 -4.54 -6.07 12.44
N HIS A 347 -3.60 -6.99 12.19
CA HIS A 347 -2.20 -6.81 12.56
C HIS A 347 -1.55 -5.63 11.87
N HIS A 348 -1.78 -5.45 10.56
CA HIS A 348 -1.26 -4.30 9.84
C HIS A 348 -1.84 -2.98 10.36
N LEU A 349 -3.13 -2.95 10.72
CA LEU A 349 -3.77 -1.79 11.32
C LEU A 349 -3.16 -1.45 12.68
N CYS A 350 -3.02 -2.42 13.56
CA CYS A 350 -2.36 -2.25 14.86
C CYS A 350 -0.93 -1.73 14.69
N ARG A 351 -0.16 -2.30 13.76
CA ARG A 351 1.20 -1.86 13.47
C ARG A 351 1.25 -0.40 13.00
N ILE A 352 0.39 0.01 12.07
CA ILE A 352 0.35 1.39 11.58
C ILE A 352 0.05 2.34 12.73
N GLY A 353 -0.97 2.04 13.55
CA GLY A 353 -1.31 2.84 14.72
C GLY A 353 -0.15 2.97 15.69
N MET A 354 0.50 1.86 16.01
CA MET A 354 1.65 1.85 16.92
C MET A 354 2.83 2.65 16.38
N VAL A 355 3.17 2.50 15.09
CA VAL A 355 4.32 3.21 14.51
C VAL A 355 4.04 4.71 14.44
N ILE A 356 2.85 5.14 14.02
CA ILE A 356 2.50 6.57 13.97
C ILE A 356 2.59 7.21 15.35
N LEU A 357 2.15 6.51 16.41
CA LEU A 357 2.18 7.03 17.77
C LEU A 357 3.57 6.94 18.40
N LEU A 358 4.23 5.78 18.29
CA LEU A 358 5.44 5.49 19.06
C LEU A 358 6.72 5.94 18.35
N ALA A 359 6.80 5.92 17.00
CA ALA A 359 8.05 6.26 16.32
C ALA A 359 8.51 7.70 16.57
N PRO A 360 7.66 8.77 16.51
CA PRO A 360 8.09 10.12 16.83
C PRO A 360 8.49 10.30 18.30
N LEU A 361 7.76 9.62 19.22
CA LEU A 361 8.05 9.67 20.65
C LEU A 361 9.38 8.99 20.98
N ALA A 362 9.58 7.78 20.45
CA ALA A 362 10.83 7.04 20.63
C ALA A 362 12.02 7.82 20.04
N PHE A 363 11.84 8.42 18.85
CA PHE A 363 12.89 9.25 18.27
C PHE A 363 13.30 10.41 19.17
N LYS A 364 12.33 11.14 19.75
CA LYS A 364 12.64 12.25 20.68
C LYS A 364 13.44 11.79 21.89
N LEU A 365 13.17 10.57 22.40
CA LEU A 365 13.89 10.01 23.56
C LEU A 365 15.31 9.58 23.21
N ILE A 366 15.53 9.04 22.02
CA ILE A 366 16.83 8.50 21.60
C ILE A 366 17.68 9.50 20.81
N LYS A 367 17.12 10.64 20.37
CA LYS A 367 17.83 11.69 19.61
C LYS A 367 19.13 12.14 20.25
N LYS A 368 19.20 12.14 21.58
CA LYS A 368 20.42 12.52 22.33
C LYS A 368 21.59 11.53 22.17
N TYR A 369 21.34 10.33 21.64
CA TYR A 369 22.36 9.30 21.41
C TYR A 369 22.80 9.23 19.93
N PHE A 370 22.24 10.05 19.07
CA PHE A 370 22.64 10.24 17.67
C PHE A 370 23.50 11.51 17.51
#